data_24660ec110a589fc2c2530c62c94e84b
#
_entry.id   24660ec110a589fc2c2530c62c94e84b
#
_cell.length_a   1.000
_cell.length_b   1.000
_cell.length_c   1.000
_cell.angle_alpha   90.00
_cell.angle_beta   90.00
_cell.angle_gamma   90.00
#
_symmetry.space_group_name_H-M   'P 1'
#
loop_
_entity.id
_entity.type
_entity.pdbx_description
1 polymer ?
#
loop_
_entity_poly.entity_id
_entity_poly.type
_entity_poly.pdbx_seq_one_letter_code
_entity_poly.pdbx_strand_id
1 'polypeptide(L)'
;MVVISRFRSLWGIEPGQAQSEWRKKFVELKAHGYAGIEIDFAGMTPEQLQLLRKNCDEVGLEISVLLFSSWPKYDGPRPRGLTPDAHLEFYRGQLRLATILKPVVINAQSGAYDPLHSEYNTVEILIRYLHRDYWSFDESVYFYKNALEVEKEEGFEGIVCHETHRNRSLFNPYSTDYIVQRVPQLRITADISHWVVVCERLLDQGEEDREILDRVIPHVRHIHARMGTTQSSQCPEPLNPAFSAERQFFENLWLRIVKLRQQTDPNCRITWVPEYGPFPYHPIGTAQTHRELADSEGKRLEALFESAVGRS
;
A
#
# COMPACT_ATOMS: atom_id res chain seq x y z
N MET A 1 -7.78 -20.42 -12.81
CA MET A 1 -8.66 -20.17 -11.61
C MET A 1 -8.01 -19.12 -10.75
N VAL A 2 -8.75 -18.06 -10.36
CA VAL A 2 -8.22 -16.96 -9.53
C VAL A 2 -7.65 -17.48 -8.21
N VAL A 3 -6.50 -16.96 -7.81
CA VAL A 3 -5.86 -17.28 -6.51
C VAL A 3 -5.93 -16.03 -5.63
N ILE A 4 -6.61 -16.15 -4.50
CA ILE A 4 -6.64 -15.12 -3.45
C ILE A 4 -5.50 -15.41 -2.48
N SER A 5 -4.59 -14.46 -2.28
CA SER A 5 -3.40 -14.64 -1.44
C SER A 5 -3.29 -13.56 -0.39
N ARG A 6 -3.53 -13.94 0.86
CA ARG A 6 -3.47 -13.04 2.02
C ARG A 6 -2.05 -12.97 2.56
N PHE A 7 -1.52 -11.75 2.69
CA PHE A 7 -0.24 -11.47 3.31
C PHE A 7 -0.44 -10.79 4.67
N ARG A 8 0.51 -10.93 5.56
CA ARG A 8 0.50 -10.25 6.86
C ARG A 8 1.56 -9.17 6.89
N SER A 9 1.13 -7.92 7.04
CA SER A 9 2.07 -6.85 7.34
C SER A 9 2.76 -7.11 8.68
N LEU A 10 4.07 -7.00 8.72
CA LEU A 10 4.84 -7.10 9.97
C LEU A 10 4.81 -5.81 10.79
N TRP A 11 4.23 -4.74 10.25
CA TRP A 11 4.10 -3.47 10.94
C TRP A 11 3.39 -3.60 12.29
N GLY A 12 4.12 -3.26 13.36
CA GLY A 12 3.67 -3.38 14.75
C GLY A 12 3.63 -4.79 15.32
N ILE A 13 4.13 -5.78 14.56
CA ILE A 13 4.31 -7.17 15.03
C ILE A 13 5.70 -7.71 14.68
N GLU A 14 6.63 -6.80 14.38
CA GLU A 14 8.00 -7.16 14.03
C GLU A 14 8.57 -8.10 15.07
N PRO A 15 9.17 -9.22 14.66
CA PRO A 15 9.92 -10.08 15.57
C PRO A 15 11.10 -9.32 16.16
N GLY A 16 11.55 -9.74 17.34
CA GLY A 16 12.78 -9.23 17.93
C GLY A 16 14.01 -9.54 17.06
N GLN A 17 15.21 -9.18 17.54
CA GLN A 17 16.43 -9.35 16.75
C GLN A 17 16.90 -10.81 16.64
N ALA A 18 16.45 -11.70 17.52
CA ALA A 18 16.87 -13.10 17.51
C ALA A 18 16.23 -13.90 16.37
N GLN A 19 17.03 -14.66 15.63
CA GLN A 19 16.56 -15.51 14.52
C GLN A 19 15.43 -16.48 14.93
N SER A 20 15.48 -17.00 16.17
CA SER A 20 14.47 -17.90 16.69
C SER A 20 13.09 -17.25 16.82
N GLU A 21 13.03 -15.94 17.08
CA GLU A 21 11.80 -15.17 17.17
C GLU A 21 11.15 -14.99 15.80
N TRP A 22 11.95 -14.73 14.77
CA TRP A 22 11.48 -14.66 13.38
C TRP A 22 10.86 -15.96 12.93
N ARG A 23 11.57 -17.07 13.13
CA ARG A 23 11.06 -18.40 12.76
C ARG A 23 9.76 -18.75 13.48
N LYS A 24 9.71 -18.52 14.79
CA LYS A 24 8.49 -18.74 15.59
C LYS A 24 7.31 -17.95 15.04
N LYS A 25 7.51 -16.66 14.77
CA LYS A 25 6.49 -15.78 14.20
C LYS A 25 6.02 -16.28 12.84
N PHE A 26 6.91 -16.69 11.96
CA PHE A 26 6.56 -17.17 10.63
C PHE A 26 5.80 -18.49 10.66
N VAL A 27 6.15 -19.42 11.54
CA VAL A 27 5.37 -20.65 11.77
C VAL A 27 3.95 -20.33 12.24
N GLU A 28 3.80 -19.37 13.17
CA GLU A 28 2.49 -18.89 13.63
C GLU A 28 1.66 -18.31 12.47
N LEU A 29 2.24 -17.42 11.68
CA LEU A 29 1.55 -16.80 10.53
C LEU A 29 1.14 -17.85 9.49
N LYS A 30 2.00 -18.81 9.19
CA LYS A 30 1.67 -19.92 8.29
C LYS A 30 0.49 -20.76 8.82
N ALA A 31 0.49 -21.06 10.11
CA ALA A 31 -0.61 -21.80 10.76
C ALA A 31 -1.93 -21.01 10.75
N HIS A 32 -1.87 -19.66 10.73
CA HIS A 32 -3.03 -18.80 10.57
C HIS A 32 -3.52 -18.65 9.10
N GLY A 33 -2.91 -19.38 8.15
CA GLY A 33 -3.33 -19.41 6.75
C GLY A 33 -2.78 -18.27 5.89
N TYR A 34 -1.81 -17.49 6.37
CA TYR A 34 -1.18 -16.48 5.53
C TYR A 34 -0.33 -17.12 4.43
N ALA A 35 -0.46 -16.63 3.21
CA ALA A 35 0.38 -17.03 2.08
C ALA A 35 1.81 -16.49 2.20
N GLY A 36 1.94 -15.32 2.84
CA GLY A 36 3.22 -14.63 2.99
C GLY A 36 3.18 -13.51 4.00
N ILE A 37 4.27 -12.79 4.06
CA ILE A 37 4.45 -11.58 4.87
C ILE A 37 4.63 -10.36 3.97
N GLU A 38 4.28 -9.19 4.49
CA GLU A 38 4.71 -7.91 3.95
C GLU A 38 5.63 -7.22 4.93
N ILE A 39 6.79 -6.76 4.44
CA ILE A 39 7.84 -6.19 5.27
C ILE A 39 8.43 -4.91 4.68
N ASP A 40 8.53 -3.88 5.54
CA ASP A 40 9.49 -2.79 5.35
C ASP A 40 10.88 -3.27 5.77
N PHE A 41 11.81 -3.23 4.86
CA PHE A 41 13.20 -3.64 5.11
C PHE A 41 14.17 -2.47 5.28
N ALA A 42 13.67 -1.25 5.44
CA ALA A 42 14.51 -0.07 5.61
C ALA A 42 15.46 -0.24 6.82
N GLY A 43 16.75 -0.07 6.58
CA GLY A 43 17.80 -0.22 7.58
C GLY A 43 18.28 -1.66 7.83
N MET A 44 17.75 -2.66 7.13
CA MET A 44 18.27 -4.03 7.18
C MET A 44 19.54 -4.18 6.31
N THR A 45 20.52 -4.95 6.81
CA THR A 45 21.70 -5.29 6.03
C THR A 45 21.42 -6.42 5.03
N PRO A 46 22.23 -6.60 3.97
CA PRO A 46 22.09 -7.72 3.04
C PRO A 46 22.06 -9.08 3.74
N GLU A 47 22.85 -9.28 4.79
CA GLU A 47 22.90 -10.52 5.57
C GLU A 47 21.57 -10.75 6.32
N GLN A 48 20.99 -9.69 6.87
CA GLN A 48 19.67 -9.77 7.52
C GLN A 48 18.57 -10.10 6.50
N LEU A 49 18.63 -9.53 5.29
CA LEU A 49 17.69 -9.84 4.21
C LEU A 49 17.83 -11.30 3.75
N GLN A 50 19.06 -11.83 3.59
CA GLN A 50 19.28 -13.23 3.26
C GLN A 50 18.72 -14.17 4.34
N LEU A 51 18.91 -13.83 5.61
CA LEU A 51 18.39 -14.59 6.73
C LEU A 51 16.86 -14.57 6.77
N LEU A 52 16.26 -13.40 6.55
CA LEU A 52 14.80 -13.24 6.41
C LEU A 52 14.26 -14.15 5.31
N ARG A 53 14.84 -14.08 4.10
CA ARG A 53 14.45 -14.92 2.97
C ARG A 53 14.54 -16.41 3.32
N LYS A 54 15.66 -16.84 3.90
CA LYS A 54 15.85 -18.23 4.33
C LYS A 54 14.76 -18.68 5.31
N ASN A 55 14.45 -17.87 6.33
CA ASN A 55 13.40 -18.20 7.31
C ASN A 55 12.01 -18.32 6.65
N CYS A 56 11.70 -17.46 5.67
CA CYS A 56 10.44 -17.55 4.92
C CYS A 56 10.40 -18.82 4.07
N ASP A 57 11.50 -19.18 3.38
CA ASP A 57 11.59 -20.39 2.56
C ASP A 57 11.40 -21.66 3.39
N GLU A 58 12.03 -21.75 4.57
CA GLU A 58 11.90 -22.89 5.46
C GLU A 58 10.47 -23.14 5.97
N VAL A 59 9.66 -22.07 6.05
CA VAL A 59 8.26 -22.16 6.52
C VAL A 59 7.27 -22.20 5.35
N GLY A 60 7.74 -21.89 4.12
CA GLY A 60 6.90 -21.81 2.94
C GLY A 60 6.02 -20.55 2.91
N LEU A 61 6.55 -19.41 3.39
CA LEU A 61 5.95 -18.09 3.26
C LEU A 61 6.59 -17.33 2.11
N GLU A 62 5.77 -16.66 1.34
CA GLU A 62 6.19 -15.71 0.32
C GLU A 62 6.45 -14.33 0.92
N ILE A 63 7.09 -13.45 0.16
CA ILE A 63 7.39 -12.10 0.61
C ILE A 63 6.74 -11.07 -0.32
N SER A 64 5.94 -10.18 0.27
CA SER A 64 5.65 -8.85 -0.23
C SER A 64 6.63 -7.87 0.41
N VAL A 65 7.14 -6.94 -0.35
CA VAL A 65 8.06 -5.92 0.14
C VAL A 65 7.35 -4.57 0.13
N LEU A 66 7.40 -3.86 1.26
CA LEU A 66 7.09 -2.44 1.32
C LEU A 66 8.40 -1.66 1.15
N LEU A 67 8.45 -0.75 0.20
CA LEU A 67 9.60 0.13 0.00
C LEU A 67 9.17 1.58 -0.25
N PHE A 68 10.15 2.48 -0.15
CA PHE A 68 9.93 3.92 -0.28
C PHE A 68 10.81 4.49 -1.39
N SER A 69 10.29 5.45 -2.13
CA SER A 69 11.15 6.21 -3.06
C SER A 69 11.98 7.27 -2.33
N SER A 70 11.61 7.64 -1.11
CA SER A 70 12.33 8.50 -0.17
C SER A 70 11.58 8.56 1.17
N TRP A 71 12.21 9.09 2.23
CA TRP A 71 11.62 9.35 3.55
C TRP A 71 10.86 8.15 4.14
N PRO A 72 11.57 7.04 4.45
CA PRO A 72 10.94 5.77 4.81
C PRO A 72 10.28 5.77 6.20
N LYS A 73 10.74 6.60 7.13
CA LYS A 73 10.28 6.54 8.53
C LYS A 73 9.12 7.46 8.84
N TYR A 74 8.86 8.49 8.04
CA TYR A 74 7.87 9.55 8.33
C TYR A 74 8.05 10.29 9.67
N ASP A 75 9.19 10.12 10.33
CA ASP A 75 9.55 10.80 11.56
C ASP A 75 10.50 11.96 11.29
N GLY A 76 10.40 13.00 12.12
CA GLY A 76 11.17 14.20 11.96
C GLY A 76 10.77 15.05 10.73
N PRO A 77 11.55 16.10 10.43
CA PRO A 77 11.28 16.98 9.31
C PRO A 77 11.45 16.23 7.98
N ARG A 78 10.52 16.49 7.05
CA ARG A 78 10.61 15.95 5.69
C ARG A 78 11.93 16.37 5.04
N PRO A 79 12.65 15.44 4.37
CA PRO A 79 13.85 15.79 3.61
C PRO A 79 13.53 16.84 2.54
N ARG A 80 14.34 17.90 2.49
CA ARG A 80 14.17 19.00 1.54
C ARG A 80 14.93 18.76 0.23
N GLY A 81 14.49 19.39 -0.85
CA GLY A 81 15.21 19.43 -2.13
C GLY A 81 15.24 18.12 -2.87
N LEU A 82 14.38 17.16 -2.52
CA LEU A 82 14.31 15.87 -3.21
C LEU A 82 13.51 16.00 -4.51
N THR A 83 14.24 16.06 -5.62
CA THR A 83 13.68 16.08 -6.97
C THR A 83 13.14 14.67 -7.36
N PRO A 84 12.31 14.55 -8.44
CA PRO A 84 11.95 13.27 -9.01
C PRO A 84 13.15 12.37 -9.31
N ASP A 85 14.26 12.93 -9.83
CA ASP A 85 15.49 12.17 -10.13
C ASP A 85 16.17 11.62 -8.87
N ALA A 86 16.22 12.42 -7.78
CA ALA A 86 16.74 11.96 -6.50
C ALA A 86 15.90 10.83 -5.91
N HIS A 87 14.57 10.89 -6.07
CA HIS A 87 13.67 9.80 -5.70
C HIS A 87 13.89 8.55 -6.56
N LEU A 88 14.12 8.70 -7.88
CA LEU A 88 14.40 7.59 -8.78
C LEU A 88 15.72 6.89 -8.43
N GLU A 89 16.75 7.64 -8.08
CA GLU A 89 18.04 7.08 -7.65
C GLU A 89 17.88 6.28 -6.34
N PHE A 90 17.23 6.85 -5.33
CA PHE A 90 16.94 6.14 -4.07
C PHE A 90 16.08 4.90 -4.31
N TYR A 91 15.04 5.02 -5.11
CA TYR A 91 14.13 3.94 -5.49
C TYR A 91 14.88 2.78 -6.15
N ARG A 92 15.76 3.08 -7.11
CA ARG A 92 16.64 2.08 -7.76
C ARG A 92 17.48 1.32 -6.72
N GLY A 93 18.05 2.03 -5.76
CA GLY A 93 18.81 1.42 -4.67
C GLY A 93 17.96 0.46 -3.83
N GLN A 94 16.71 0.83 -3.52
CA GLN A 94 15.78 -0.03 -2.79
C GLN A 94 15.41 -1.27 -3.61
N LEU A 95 15.14 -1.15 -4.90
CA LEU A 95 14.84 -2.29 -5.77
C LEU A 95 16.02 -3.28 -5.83
N ARG A 96 17.25 -2.80 -5.95
CA ARG A 96 18.44 -3.67 -5.92
C ARG A 96 18.54 -4.47 -4.63
N LEU A 97 18.27 -3.87 -3.48
CA LEU A 97 18.23 -4.59 -2.20
C LEU A 97 17.07 -5.60 -2.15
N ALA A 98 15.91 -5.25 -2.70
CA ALA A 98 14.74 -6.13 -2.75
C ALA A 98 14.99 -7.42 -3.54
N THR A 99 15.97 -7.46 -4.47
CA THR A 99 16.33 -8.70 -5.21
C THR A 99 16.72 -9.86 -4.29
N ILE A 100 17.31 -9.55 -3.12
CA ILE A 100 17.69 -10.56 -2.11
C ILE A 100 16.47 -11.29 -1.57
N LEU A 101 15.35 -10.59 -1.44
CA LEU A 101 14.11 -11.12 -0.87
C LEU A 101 13.28 -11.89 -1.89
N LYS A 102 13.53 -11.76 -3.19
CA LYS A 102 12.75 -12.39 -4.28
C LYS A 102 11.23 -12.18 -4.05
N PRO A 103 10.76 -10.95 -3.97
CA PRO A 103 9.36 -10.66 -3.65
C PRO A 103 8.44 -11.12 -4.77
N VAL A 104 7.22 -11.52 -4.42
CA VAL A 104 6.16 -11.83 -5.39
C VAL A 104 5.33 -10.59 -5.75
N VAL A 105 5.37 -9.57 -4.91
CA VAL A 105 4.81 -8.23 -5.13
C VAL A 105 5.64 -7.21 -4.35
N ILE A 106 5.77 -6.02 -4.89
CA ILE A 106 6.39 -4.88 -4.23
C ILE A 106 5.33 -3.80 -4.09
N ASN A 107 5.08 -3.38 -2.86
CA ASN A 107 4.28 -2.21 -2.55
C ASN A 107 5.21 -1.00 -2.40
N ALA A 108 5.07 0.02 -3.24
CA ALA A 108 5.93 1.19 -3.26
C ALA A 108 5.18 2.44 -2.78
N GLN A 109 5.55 2.95 -1.61
CA GLN A 109 5.15 4.29 -1.17
C GLN A 109 6.04 5.34 -1.84
N SER A 110 5.57 5.92 -2.93
CA SER A 110 6.39 6.61 -3.90
C SER A 110 5.91 8.02 -4.24
N GLY A 111 6.86 8.83 -4.72
CA GLY A 111 6.62 10.22 -5.06
C GLY A 111 6.57 11.13 -3.84
N ALA A 112 6.26 12.38 -4.09
CA ALA A 112 6.15 13.40 -3.06
C ALA A 112 5.00 14.36 -3.37
N TYR A 113 4.17 14.62 -2.38
CA TYR A 113 3.16 15.66 -2.42
C TYR A 113 2.91 16.17 -1.01
N ASP A 114 2.76 17.50 -0.87
CA ASP A 114 2.35 18.12 0.37
C ASP A 114 1.03 18.89 0.13
N PRO A 115 -0.10 18.39 0.64
CA PRO A 115 -1.41 19.00 0.42
C PRO A 115 -1.57 20.38 1.07
N LEU A 116 -0.67 20.78 1.98
CA LEU A 116 -0.74 22.08 2.66
C LEU A 116 -0.40 23.28 1.75
N HIS A 117 0.03 23.05 0.52
CA HIS A 117 0.45 24.10 -0.39
C HIS A 117 -0.67 24.89 -1.06
N SER A 118 -1.90 24.40 -1.03
CA SER A 118 -3.05 25.11 -1.63
C SER A 118 -3.47 26.38 -0.87
N GLU A 119 -3.00 26.54 0.37
CA GLU A 119 -3.38 27.66 1.25
C GLU A 119 -2.36 28.81 1.32
N TYR A 120 -1.19 28.66 0.68
CA TYR A 120 -0.13 29.67 0.77
C TYR A 120 -0.30 30.79 -0.25
N ASN A 121 0.07 32.01 0.15
CA ASN A 121 0.15 33.14 -0.76
C ASN A 121 1.25 32.94 -1.82
N THR A 122 1.19 33.75 -2.91
CA THR A 122 2.09 33.59 -4.06
C THR A 122 3.58 33.64 -3.69
N VAL A 123 3.94 34.40 -2.64
CA VAL A 123 5.35 34.53 -2.21
C VAL A 123 5.81 33.27 -1.48
N GLU A 124 4.98 32.69 -0.63
CA GLU A 124 5.27 31.42 0.06
C GLU A 124 5.32 30.26 -0.92
N ILE A 125 4.42 30.21 -1.90
CA ILE A 125 4.48 29.26 -3.01
C ILE A 125 5.82 29.40 -3.75
N LEU A 126 6.24 30.62 -4.09
CA LEU A 126 7.49 30.86 -4.79
C LEU A 126 8.71 30.45 -3.96
N ILE A 127 8.75 30.77 -2.66
CA ILE A 127 9.83 30.37 -1.75
C ILE A 127 9.92 28.86 -1.65
N ARG A 128 8.79 28.14 -1.52
CA ARG A 128 8.73 26.68 -1.43
C ARG A 128 9.07 26.02 -2.76
N TYR A 129 8.62 26.58 -3.89
CA TYR A 129 9.03 26.13 -5.22
C TYR A 129 10.55 26.24 -5.42
N LEU A 130 11.17 27.31 -4.92
CA LEU A 130 12.63 27.45 -4.92
C LEU A 130 13.34 26.44 -4.00
N HIS A 131 12.66 25.96 -2.94
CA HIS A 131 13.17 24.93 -2.03
C HIS A 131 12.75 23.51 -2.44
N ARG A 132 11.92 23.34 -3.48
CA ARG A 132 11.49 22.07 -4.08
C ARG A 132 10.95 21.03 -3.05
N ASP A 133 10.13 21.47 -2.15
CA ASP A 133 9.56 20.61 -1.11
C ASP A 133 8.33 19.79 -1.59
N TYR A 134 7.82 20.02 -2.82
CA TYR A 134 6.71 19.30 -3.43
C TYR A 134 6.88 19.17 -4.95
N TRP A 135 6.11 18.25 -5.55
CA TRP A 135 6.07 18.05 -6.99
C TRP A 135 4.76 18.55 -7.58
N SER A 136 4.83 19.07 -8.79
CA SER A 136 3.65 19.24 -9.62
C SER A 136 3.11 17.89 -10.10
N PHE A 137 1.91 17.90 -10.66
CA PHE A 137 1.36 16.70 -11.30
C PHE A 137 2.23 16.20 -12.46
N ASP A 138 2.82 17.11 -13.24
CA ASP A 138 3.71 16.74 -14.34
C ASP A 138 5.04 16.15 -13.85
N GLU A 139 5.60 16.64 -12.75
CA GLU A 139 6.76 16.04 -12.09
C GLU A 139 6.42 14.64 -11.56
N SER A 140 5.21 14.44 -11.03
CA SER A 140 4.73 13.11 -10.63
C SER A 140 4.59 12.17 -11.84
N VAL A 141 4.04 12.65 -12.95
CA VAL A 141 3.97 11.88 -14.21
C VAL A 141 5.38 11.53 -14.72
N TYR A 142 6.31 12.50 -14.69
CA TYR A 142 7.72 12.25 -15.04
C TYR A 142 8.32 11.15 -14.16
N PHE A 143 8.14 11.26 -12.84
CA PHE A 143 8.62 10.24 -11.91
C PHE A 143 8.09 8.85 -12.25
N TYR A 144 6.78 8.67 -12.39
CA TYR A 144 6.20 7.35 -12.64
C TYR A 144 6.57 6.75 -13.98
N LYS A 145 6.72 7.56 -15.04
CA LYS A 145 7.23 7.09 -16.33
C LYS A 145 8.64 6.51 -16.20
N ASN A 146 9.51 7.22 -15.49
CA ASN A 146 10.88 6.78 -15.29
C ASN A 146 10.98 5.65 -14.24
N ALA A 147 10.09 5.60 -13.25
CA ALA A 147 10.02 4.49 -12.30
C ALA A 147 9.73 3.15 -13.01
N LEU A 148 8.81 3.12 -13.97
CA LEU A 148 8.53 1.94 -14.78
C LEU A 148 9.77 1.46 -15.57
N GLU A 149 10.58 2.38 -16.10
CA GLU A 149 11.85 2.00 -16.76
C GLU A 149 12.86 1.44 -15.76
N VAL A 150 12.97 2.07 -14.57
CA VAL A 150 13.82 1.56 -13.48
C VAL A 150 13.39 0.16 -13.04
N GLU A 151 12.10 -0.10 -12.89
CA GLU A 151 11.54 -1.41 -12.54
C GLU A 151 11.92 -2.48 -13.58
N LYS A 152 11.82 -2.14 -14.85
CA LYS A 152 12.21 -3.02 -15.95
C LYS A 152 13.71 -3.30 -15.97
N GLU A 153 14.54 -2.27 -15.82
CA GLU A 153 16.01 -2.40 -15.77
C GLU A 153 16.49 -3.25 -14.60
N GLU A 154 15.83 -3.13 -13.44
CA GLU A 154 16.19 -3.91 -12.23
C GLU A 154 15.46 -5.28 -12.17
N GLY A 155 14.68 -5.65 -13.19
CA GLY A 155 14.04 -6.96 -13.32
C GLY A 155 12.73 -7.13 -12.54
N PHE A 156 12.07 -6.03 -12.18
CA PHE A 156 10.81 -6.03 -11.42
C PHE A 156 9.58 -5.62 -12.25
N GLU A 157 9.70 -5.62 -13.57
CA GLU A 157 8.57 -5.29 -14.43
C GLU A 157 7.35 -6.15 -14.09
N GLY A 158 6.25 -5.48 -13.78
CA GLY A 158 4.96 -6.14 -13.59
C GLY A 158 4.63 -6.58 -12.18
N ILE A 159 5.54 -6.50 -11.22
CA ILE A 159 5.27 -6.87 -9.82
C ILE A 159 5.29 -5.68 -8.85
N VAL A 160 5.73 -4.50 -9.29
CA VAL A 160 5.65 -3.29 -8.47
C VAL A 160 4.26 -2.67 -8.58
N CYS A 161 3.70 -2.30 -7.42
CA CYS A 161 2.45 -1.56 -7.28
C CYS A 161 2.69 -0.31 -6.44
N HIS A 162 2.30 0.86 -6.94
CA HIS A 162 2.47 2.12 -6.22
C HIS A 162 1.25 2.41 -5.35
N GLU A 163 1.50 2.69 -4.08
CA GLU A 163 0.44 2.81 -3.09
C GLU A 163 -0.28 4.16 -3.14
N THR A 164 -1.60 4.12 -3.02
CA THR A 164 -2.44 5.28 -2.75
C THR A 164 -2.26 5.71 -1.29
N HIS A 165 -1.26 6.55 -1.05
CA HIS A 165 -0.89 6.95 0.32
C HIS A 165 -0.81 8.46 0.47
N ARG A 166 -1.39 9.01 1.56
CA ARG A 166 -1.24 10.43 1.92
C ARG A 166 0.23 10.82 2.02
N ASN A 167 0.57 12.07 1.73
CA ASN A 167 1.95 12.57 1.62
C ASN A 167 2.80 11.93 0.51
N ARG A 168 2.17 11.24 -0.47
CA ARG A 168 2.80 10.72 -1.67
C ARG A 168 2.08 11.25 -2.92
N SER A 169 2.60 10.98 -4.11
CA SER A 169 1.98 11.52 -5.33
C SER A 169 0.56 10.99 -5.60
N LEU A 170 0.25 9.77 -5.16
CA LEU A 170 -1.09 9.15 -5.29
C LEU A 170 -1.98 9.40 -4.06
N PHE A 171 -1.93 10.59 -3.46
CA PHE A 171 -2.53 10.88 -2.15
C PHE A 171 -4.06 11.06 -2.17
N ASN A 172 -4.65 11.33 -3.33
CA ASN A 172 -6.10 11.49 -3.50
C ASN A 172 -6.58 10.99 -4.87
N PRO A 173 -7.90 10.84 -5.10
CA PRO A 173 -8.43 10.35 -6.36
C PRO A 173 -8.04 11.22 -7.55
N TYR A 174 -8.07 12.54 -7.44
CA TYR A 174 -7.83 13.47 -8.56
C TYR A 174 -6.38 13.42 -9.08
N SER A 175 -5.39 13.46 -8.16
CA SER A 175 -3.99 13.33 -8.54
C SER A 175 -3.70 11.98 -9.19
N THR A 176 -4.30 10.92 -8.65
CA THR A 176 -4.12 9.58 -9.17
C THR A 176 -4.75 9.41 -10.55
N ASP A 177 -5.98 9.93 -10.75
CA ASP A 177 -6.65 9.92 -12.05
C ASP A 177 -5.83 10.66 -13.11
N TYR A 178 -5.29 11.84 -12.76
CA TYR A 178 -4.41 12.60 -13.65
C TYR A 178 -3.19 11.80 -14.09
N ILE A 179 -2.58 11.07 -13.14
CA ILE A 179 -1.37 10.29 -13.37
C ILE A 179 -1.67 9.03 -14.20
N VAL A 180 -2.69 8.24 -13.85
CA VAL A 180 -2.97 6.97 -14.57
C VAL A 180 -3.38 7.20 -16.01
N GLN A 181 -4.06 8.31 -16.33
CA GLN A 181 -4.38 8.69 -17.69
C GLN A 181 -3.13 8.98 -18.54
N ARG A 182 -2.00 9.36 -17.94
CA ARG A 182 -0.73 9.69 -18.60
C ARG A 182 0.34 8.61 -18.47
N VAL A 183 0.12 7.67 -17.55
CA VAL A 183 0.98 6.50 -17.28
C VAL A 183 0.10 5.25 -17.20
N PRO A 184 -0.49 4.80 -18.34
CA PRO A 184 -1.48 3.73 -18.33
C PRO A 184 -0.92 2.36 -17.90
N GLN A 185 0.39 2.17 -17.87
CA GLN A 185 1.04 0.96 -17.38
C GLN A 185 1.24 0.93 -15.86
N LEU A 186 0.97 2.05 -15.18
CA LEU A 186 1.12 2.16 -13.73
C LEU A 186 0.23 1.12 -13.02
N ARG A 187 0.80 0.40 -12.07
CA ARG A 187 0.09 -0.54 -11.21
C ARG A 187 -0.05 0.05 -9.83
N ILE A 188 -1.20 -0.18 -9.21
CA ILE A 188 -1.58 0.44 -7.95
C ILE A 188 -1.77 -0.59 -6.86
N THR A 189 -1.21 -0.30 -5.68
CA THR A 189 -1.68 -0.84 -4.40
C THR A 189 -2.80 0.07 -3.89
N ALA A 190 -4.00 -0.48 -3.77
CA ALA A 190 -5.14 0.30 -3.31
C ALA A 190 -5.25 0.28 -1.78
N ASP A 191 -4.76 1.33 -1.13
CA ASP A 191 -5.15 1.73 0.22
C ASP A 191 -6.04 2.97 0.14
N ILE A 192 -7.32 2.74 -0.09
CA ILE A 192 -8.29 3.82 -0.28
C ILE A 192 -8.67 4.50 1.05
N SER A 193 -8.27 3.93 2.19
CA SER A 193 -8.49 4.57 3.49
C SER A 193 -7.81 5.94 3.56
N HIS A 194 -6.65 6.08 2.90
CA HIS A 194 -5.97 7.37 2.80
C HIS A 194 -6.75 8.40 2.00
N TRP A 195 -7.41 7.99 0.92
CA TRP A 195 -8.23 8.91 0.13
C TRP A 195 -9.49 9.35 0.88
N VAL A 196 -10.14 8.41 1.56
CA VAL A 196 -11.35 8.71 2.35
C VAL A 196 -11.06 9.77 3.42
N VAL A 197 -9.95 9.63 4.16
CA VAL A 197 -9.57 10.61 5.20
C VAL A 197 -9.09 11.94 4.61
N VAL A 198 -8.37 11.93 3.48
CA VAL A 198 -7.90 13.17 2.82
C VAL A 198 -9.06 13.95 2.21
N CYS A 199 -10.06 13.26 1.65
CA CYS A 199 -11.22 13.88 1.03
C CYS A 199 -12.37 14.11 2.01
N GLU A 200 -12.27 13.65 3.25
CA GLU A 200 -13.29 13.72 4.30
C GLU A 200 -14.69 13.21 3.86
N ARG A 201 -14.72 12.27 2.91
CA ARG A 201 -15.97 11.65 2.42
C ARG A 201 -15.73 10.24 1.87
N LEU A 202 -16.81 9.46 1.82
CA LEU A 202 -16.84 8.22 1.05
C LEU A 202 -16.96 8.56 -0.44
N LEU A 203 -16.20 7.84 -1.27
CA LEU A 203 -16.01 8.17 -2.69
C LEU A 203 -17.03 7.47 -3.60
N ASP A 204 -18.23 7.24 -3.13
CA ASP A 204 -19.34 6.61 -3.88
C ASP A 204 -20.56 7.52 -4.03
N GLN A 205 -20.53 8.72 -3.44
CA GLN A 205 -21.67 9.61 -3.36
C GLN A 205 -21.79 10.57 -4.55
N GLY A 206 -20.64 10.98 -5.13
CA GLY A 206 -20.59 11.87 -6.29
C GLY A 206 -20.43 11.08 -7.60
N GLU A 207 -20.93 11.64 -8.71
CA GLU A 207 -20.72 11.09 -10.05
C GLU A 207 -19.23 11.14 -10.42
N GLU A 208 -18.56 12.26 -10.17
CA GLU A 208 -17.14 12.47 -10.42
C GLU A 208 -16.27 11.45 -9.66
N ASP A 209 -16.54 11.22 -8.37
CA ASP A 209 -15.80 10.22 -7.58
C ASP A 209 -15.95 8.81 -8.19
N ARG A 210 -17.15 8.44 -8.63
CA ARG A 210 -17.40 7.15 -9.28
C ARG A 210 -16.65 7.01 -10.60
N GLU A 211 -16.65 8.05 -11.45
CA GLU A 211 -15.93 8.07 -12.71
C GLU A 211 -14.42 7.94 -12.50
N ILE A 212 -13.87 8.62 -11.48
CA ILE A 212 -12.44 8.48 -11.13
C ILE A 212 -12.14 7.05 -10.69
N LEU A 213 -12.97 6.47 -9.82
CA LEU A 213 -12.80 5.07 -9.42
C LEU A 213 -12.90 4.12 -10.60
N ASP A 214 -13.77 4.39 -11.59
CA ASP A 214 -13.88 3.60 -12.82
C ASP A 214 -12.60 3.61 -13.65
N ARG A 215 -11.88 4.72 -13.66
CA ARG A 215 -10.59 4.85 -14.37
C ARG A 215 -9.41 4.28 -13.57
N VAL A 216 -9.43 4.37 -12.23
CA VAL A 216 -8.30 3.95 -11.39
C VAL A 216 -8.34 2.46 -11.04
N ILE A 217 -9.51 1.88 -10.73
CA ILE A 217 -9.64 0.47 -10.34
C ILE A 217 -8.99 -0.51 -11.34
N PRO A 218 -9.05 -0.31 -12.67
CA PRO A 218 -8.37 -1.19 -13.63
C PRO A 218 -6.85 -1.29 -13.45
N HIS A 219 -6.23 -0.33 -12.76
CA HIS A 219 -4.79 -0.33 -12.47
C HIS A 219 -4.41 -1.09 -11.20
N VAL A 220 -5.38 -1.43 -10.34
CA VAL A 220 -5.12 -2.10 -9.07
C VAL A 220 -4.66 -3.53 -9.27
N ARG A 221 -3.54 -3.89 -8.63
CA ARG A 221 -2.95 -5.24 -8.65
C ARG A 221 -2.71 -5.81 -7.26
N HIS A 222 -2.62 -4.94 -6.25
CA HIS A 222 -2.46 -5.28 -4.84
C HIS A 222 -3.47 -4.48 -4.00
N ILE A 223 -3.91 -5.02 -2.87
CA ILE A 223 -4.90 -4.35 -2.01
C ILE A 223 -4.36 -4.28 -0.59
N HIS A 224 -4.29 -3.08 -0.04
CA HIS A 224 -4.23 -2.86 1.39
C HIS A 224 -5.66 -2.71 1.90
N ALA A 225 -6.20 -3.80 2.45
CA ALA A 225 -7.58 -3.87 2.91
C ALA A 225 -7.68 -3.33 4.34
N ARG A 226 -7.51 -2.02 4.45
CA ARG A 226 -7.72 -1.25 5.67
C ARG A 226 -8.98 -0.41 5.53
N MET A 227 -9.94 -0.65 6.40
CA MET A 227 -11.11 0.22 6.48
C MET A 227 -10.75 1.48 7.26
N GLY A 228 -10.98 2.62 6.64
CA GLY A 228 -10.87 3.94 7.27
C GLY A 228 -12.25 4.56 7.55
N THR A 229 -12.24 5.77 8.08
CA THR A 229 -13.39 6.66 8.20
C THR A 229 -13.04 8.00 7.57
N THR A 230 -14.02 8.90 7.45
CA THR A 230 -13.77 10.27 6.96
C THR A 230 -12.84 11.07 7.88
N GLN A 231 -12.55 10.60 9.09
CA GLN A 231 -11.72 11.28 10.09
C GLN A 231 -10.47 10.50 10.48
N SER A 232 -10.34 9.25 10.05
CA SER A 232 -9.18 8.41 10.35
C SER A 232 -8.92 7.42 9.23
N SER A 233 -7.64 7.21 8.88
CA SER A 233 -7.27 6.19 7.91
C SER A 233 -7.43 4.75 8.42
N GLN A 234 -7.73 4.55 9.71
CA GLN A 234 -7.97 3.23 10.28
C GLN A 234 -9.19 3.27 11.20
N CYS A 235 -10.19 2.44 10.88
CA CYS A 235 -11.33 2.20 11.77
C CYS A 235 -10.95 1.12 12.79
N PRO A 236 -11.10 1.39 14.11
CA PRO A 236 -10.71 0.43 15.14
C PRO A 236 -11.70 -0.73 15.31
N GLU A 237 -12.95 -0.56 14.86
CA GLU A 237 -14.04 -1.53 15.04
C GLU A 237 -14.91 -1.63 13.77
N PRO A 238 -14.40 -2.23 12.68
CA PRO A 238 -15.10 -2.30 11.39
C PRO A 238 -16.50 -2.92 11.45
N LEU A 239 -16.74 -3.82 12.40
CA LEU A 239 -18.03 -4.51 12.54
C LEU A 239 -19.02 -3.76 13.45
N ASN A 240 -18.62 -2.66 14.09
CA ASN A 240 -19.53 -1.84 14.87
C ASN A 240 -20.60 -1.21 13.95
N PRO A 241 -21.89 -1.33 14.26
CA PRO A 241 -22.98 -0.77 13.44
C PRO A 241 -22.84 0.72 13.11
N ALA A 242 -22.15 1.48 13.95
CA ALA A 242 -21.88 2.91 13.71
C ALA A 242 -21.06 3.16 12.44
N PHE A 243 -20.25 2.18 12.00
CA PHE A 243 -19.41 2.25 10.81
C PHE A 243 -19.96 1.43 9.63
N SER A 244 -21.28 1.16 9.62
CA SER A 244 -21.90 0.33 8.57
C SER A 244 -21.77 0.93 7.17
N ALA A 245 -21.82 2.24 7.03
CA ALA A 245 -21.68 2.93 5.74
C ALA A 245 -20.23 2.79 5.19
N GLU A 246 -19.25 3.04 6.03
CA GLU A 246 -17.83 2.87 5.68
C GLU A 246 -17.55 1.41 5.30
N ARG A 247 -18.00 0.45 6.10
CA ARG A 247 -17.84 -0.97 5.81
C ARG A 247 -18.43 -1.35 4.46
N GLN A 248 -19.66 -0.93 4.18
CA GLN A 248 -20.30 -1.21 2.91
C GLN A 248 -19.54 -0.61 1.73
N PHE A 249 -19.06 0.62 1.87
CA PHE A 249 -18.25 1.30 0.85
C PHE A 249 -16.96 0.50 0.57
N PHE A 250 -16.16 0.19 1.60
CA PHE A 250 -14.88 -0.49 1.42
C PHE A 250 -15.06 -1.92 0.88
N GLU A 251 -16.01 -2.69 1.40
CA GLU A 251 -16.29 -4.05 0.92
C GLU A 251 -16.74 -4.05 -0.55
N ASN A 252 -17.65 -3.16 -0.93
CA ASN A 252 -18.08 -3.01 -2.32
C ASN A 252 -16.92 -2.64 -3.25
N LEU A 253 -16.05 -1.74 -2.83
CA LEU A 253 -14.87 -1.33 -3.58
C LEU A 253 -13.90 -2.50 -3.78
N TRP A 254 -13.53 -3.20 -2.72
CA TRP A 254 -12.64 -4.37 -2.81
C TRP A 254 -13.23 -5.50 -3.65
N LEU A 255 -14.52 -5.79 -3.48
CA LEU A 255 -15.22 -6.78 -4.30
C LEU A 255 -15.25 -6.39 -5.77
N ARG A 256 -15.40 -5.10 -6.08
CA ARG A 256 -15.33 -4.59 -7.45
C ARG A 256 -13.93 -4.82 -8.04
N ILE A 257 -12.86 -4.54 -7.30
CA ILE A 257 -11.48 -4.82 -7.72
C ILE A 257 -11.31 -6.31 -7.99
N VAL A 258 -11.69 -7.17 -7.06
CA VAL A 258 -11.57 -8.65 -7.17
C VAL A 258 -12.31 -9.16 -8.41
N LYS A 259 -13.56 -8.76 -8.61
CA LYS A 259 -14.36 -9.17 -9.77
C LYS A 259 -13.78 -8.68 -11.10
N LEU A 260 -13.33 -7.44 -11.17
CA LEU A 260 -12.71 -6.91 -12.39
C LEU A 260 -11.41 -7.65 -12.70
N ARG A 261 -10.60 -7.96 -11.71
CA ARG A 261 -9.38 -8.76 -11.89
C ARG A 261 -9.70 -10.16 -12.43
N GLN A 262 -10.71 -10.83 -11.89
CA GLN A 262 -11.17 -12.13 -12.38
C GLN A 262 -11.69 -12.06 -13.82
N GLN A 263 -12.44 -11.03 -14.15
CA GLN A 263 -12.97 -10.83 -15.51
C GLN A 263 -11.86 -10.58 -16.53
N THR A 264 -10.84 -9.81 -16.16
CA THR A 264 -9.71 -9.45 -17.03
C THR A 264 -8.76 -10.65 -17.23
N ASP A 265 -8.49 -11.41 -16.17
CA ASP A 265 -7.65 -12.60 -16.19
C ASP A 265 -8.21 -13.66 -15.23
N PRO A 266 -8.93 -14.69 -15.75
CA PRO A 266 -9.50 -15.75 -14.94
C PRO A 266 -8.48 -16.61 -14.18
N ASN A 267 -7.20 -16.48 -14.49
CA ASN A 267 -6.10 -17.18 -13.82
C ASN A 267 -5.21 -16.25 -12.99
N CYS A 268 -5.65 -15.00 -12.79
CA CYS A 268 -4.85 -14.04 -12.03
C CYS A 268 -4.66 -14.46 -10.57
N ARG A 269 -3.61 -13.93 -10.00
CA ARG A 269 -3.40 -13.88 -8.56
C ARG A 269 -3.78 -12.50 -8.04
N ILE A 270 -4.51 -12.48 -6.93
CA ILE A 270 -4.87 -11.27 -6.20
C ILE A 270 -4.17 -11.34 -4.85
N THR A 271 -3.19 -10.50 -4.64
CA THR A 271 -2.47 -10.34 -3.38
C THR A 271 -3.10 -9.22 -2.56
N TRP A 272 -3.18 -9.39 -1.25
CA TRP A 272 -3.76 -8.38 -0.38
C TRP A 272 -3.26 -8.51 1.07
N VAL A 273 -3.38 -7.42 1.82
CA VAL A 273 -2.93 -7.28 3.20
C VAL A 273 -4.06 -6.68 4.03
N PRO A 274 -4.51 -7.30 5.14
CA PRO A 274 -5.31 -6.65 6.16
C PRO A 274 -4.38 -5.72 6.97
N GLU A 275 -4.21 -4.48 6.49
CA GLU A 275 -3.22 -3.56 7.02
C GLU A 275 -3.78 -2.75 8.19
N TYR A 276 -3.63 -3.25 9.41
CA TYR A 276 -3.98 -2.53 10.63
C TYR A 276 -2.73 -2.31 11.48
N GLY A 277 -2.35 -1.05 11.63
CA GLY A 277 -1.12 -0.63 12.33
C GLY A 277 -1.36 -0.26 13.80
N PRO A 278 -0.26 -0.14 14.59
CA PRO A 278 -0.31 0.24 16.00
C PRO A 278 -0.68 1.71 16.22
N PHE A 279 -0.68 2.16 17.45
CA PHE A 279 -0.80 3.58 17.79
C PHE A 279 0.25 4.42 17.02
N PRO A 280 -0.09 5.59 16.46
CA PRO A 280 -1.36 6.33 16.62
C PRO A 280 -2.49 5.95 15.65
N TYR A 281 -2.30 5.01 14.73
CA TYR A 281 -3.37 4.56 13.83
C TYR A 281 -4.47 3.80 14.58
N HIS A 282 -4.07 2.95 15.52
CA HIS A 282 -5.01 2.22 16.37
C HIS A 282 -5.16 2.94 17.70
N PRO A 283 -6.38 3.39 18.08
CA PRO A 283 -6.61 4.06 19.37
C PRO A 283 -6.28 3.16 20.55
N ILE A 284 -5.90 3.78 21.68
CA ILE A 284 -5.67 3.08 22.95
C ILE A 284 -7.02 2.78 23.61
N GLY A 285 -7.17 1.60 24.20
CA GLY A 285 -8.36 1.21 24.96
C GLY A 285 -9.49 0.62 24.13
N THR A 286 -9.23 0.24 22.90
CA THR A 286 -10.16 -0.51 22.05
C THR A 286 -10.37 -1.95 22.50
N ALA A 287 -11.47 -2.58 22.11
CA ALA A 287 -11.80 -3.96 22.47
C ALA A 287 -10.80 -4.99 21.93
N GLN A 288 -10.25 -4.73 20.74
CA GLN A 288 -9.22 -5.54 20.09
C GLN A 288 -7.94 -4.74 19.93
N THR A 289 -6.80 -5.38 20.00
CA THR A 289 -5.53 -4.80 19.53
C THR A 289 -5.51 -4.72 18.01
N HIS A 290 -4.64 -3.89 17.45
CA HIS A 290 -4.43 -3.84 15.98
C HIS A 290 -4.04 -5.20 15.38
N ARG A 291 -3.34 -6.05 16.16
CA ARG A 291 -2.94 -7.41 15.76
C ARG A 291 -4.15 -8.33 15.60
N GLU A 292 -4.97 -8.38 16.64
CA GLU A 292 -6.21 -9.18 16.66
C GLU A 292 -7.18 -8.70 15.59
N LEU A 293 -7.28 -7.39 15.40
CA LEU A 293 -8.13 -6.79 14.37
C LEU A 293 -7.65 -7.19 12.96
N ALA A 294 -6.34 -7.10 12.67
CA ALA A 294 -5.80 -7.51 11.38
C ALA A 294 -6.05 -9.01 11.10
N ASP A 295 -5.92 -9.86 12.13
CA ASP A 295 -6.13 -11.30 11.98
C ASP A 295 -7.62 -11.66 11.82
N SER A 296 -8.53 -11.00 12.55
CA SER A 296 -9.98 -11.22 12.43
C SER A 296 -10.53 -10.70 11.11
N GLU A 297 -10.20 -9.47 10.71
CA GLU A 297 -10.57 -8.90 9.43
C GLU A 297 -9.91 -9.67 8.27
N GLY A 298 -8.68 -10.13 8.45
CA GLY A 298 -8.00 -10.97 7.49
C GLY A 298 -8.79 -12.23 7.15
N LYS A 299 -9.28 -12.97 8.14
CA LYS A 299 -10.11 -14.18 7.93
C LYS A 299 -11.47 -13.83 7.33
N ARG A 300 -12.11 -12.79 7.82
CA ARG A 300 -13.43 -12.36 7.36
C ARG A 300 -13.42 -11.94 5.89
N LEU A 301 -12.46 -11.09 5.51
CA LEU A 301 -12.33 -10.59 4.14
C LEU A 301 -11.83 -11.67 3.17
N GLU A 302 -11.00 -12.63 3.62
CA GLU A 302 -10.61 -13.77 2.80
C GLU A 302 -11.85 -14.57 2.36
N ALA A 303 -12.74 -14.92 3.28
CA ALA A 303 -13.99 -15.59 2.96
C ALA A 303 -14.89 -14.78 2.02
N LEU A 304 -14.94 -13.45 2.19
CA LEU A 304 -15.68 -12.55 1.31
C LEU A 304 -15.11 -12.57 -0.11
N PHE A 305 -13.79 -12.47 -0.26
CA PHE A 305 -13.13 -12.46 -1.57
C PHE A 305 -13.20 -13.82 -2.27
N GLU A 306 -13.04 -14.93 -1.53
CA GLU A 306 -13.17 -16.28 -2.06
C GLU A 306 -14.59 -16.55 -2.57
N SER A 307 -15.61 -16.15 -1.80
CA SER A 307 -17.00 -16.23 -2.23
C SER A 307 -17.27 -15.45 -3.52
N ALA A 308 -16.66 -14.28 -3.65
CA ALA A 308 -16.82 -13.42 -4.83
C ALA A 308 -16.25 -14.03 -6.13
N VAL A 309 -15.26 -14.93 -6.02
CA VAL A 309 -14.64 -15.64 -7.15
C VAL A 309 -15.17 -17.08 -7.32
N GLY A 310 -16.25 -17.44 -6.59
CA GLY A 310 -16.91 -18.75 -6.70
C GLY A 310 -16.17 -19.88 -5.98
N ARG A 311 -15.43 -19.55 -4.93
CA ARG A 311 -14.86 -20.52 -3.98
C ARG A 311 -15.69 -20.49 -2.71
N SER A 312 -16.34 -21.58 -2.38
CA SER A 312 -17.09 -21.77 -1.12
C SER A 312 -16.40 -22.80 -0.26
#